data_9765f28de7b61f85d7a3a04f494a7f43
#
_entry.id   9765f28de7b61f85d7a3a04f494a7f43
#
_cell.length_a   1.000
_cell.length_b   1.000
_cell.length_c   1.000
_cell.angle_alpha   90.00
_cell.angle_beta   90.00
_cell.angle_gamma   90.00
#
_symmetry.space_group_name_H-M   'P 1'
#
loop_
_entity.id
_entity.type
_entity.pdbx_description
1 polymer ?
#
loop_
_entity_poly.entity_id
_entity_poly.type
_entity_poly.pdbx_seq_one_letter_code
_entity_poly.pdbx_strand_id
1 'polypeptide(L)'
;MRILHVSDCYLPRLGGIEVQVADLVRMQREAGHTVEVATATGGEELPQVHRMVARMPFDLPVHPRGVGKLTRLMTSGRPDVVHVHAGAVSPFAWMGVRAAVRAGLPVVVTVHSMWDPVTRAVYTALRLGFEWHRWGLVATAVSTAAAVPIRAVAGRGTPVHVVSNGLDISGWCPSPDEAPAMSASSPGDEVHLVAVGRLAPRKQPVRLLRLLHAVRSRVPSSVPLRATIIGDGPARGSMERFLTANGMTSWVSLPGRRTREEIAKVLSSGDVFIAPAPRESFGIAALEARAAGLPVVARSQSGVADFVKHGEEGLLGRSFDDLVAAVVRLATDASLRGAVTAHNRATPPAAGSWPLVLEGFDRCYAEARDLAARRWTAAR
;
A
#
# COMPACT_ATOMS: atom_id res chain seq x y z
N MET A 1 22.03 13.21 -2.29
CA MET A 1 22.42 11.97 -2.99
C MET A 1 21.79 11.93 -4.38
N ARG A 2 22.39 11.16 -5.30
CA ARG A 2 21.81 10.80 -6.60
C ARG A 2 21.11 9.44 -6.45
N ILE A 3 19.81 9.39 -6.62
CA ILE A 3 18.99 8.18 -6.43
C ILE A 3 18.35 7.81 -7.76
N LEU A 4 18.51 6.55 -8.20
CA LEU A 4 17.79 6.01 -9.34
C LEU A 4 16.73 5.03 -8.87
N HIS A 5 15.45 5.39 -9.05
CA HIS A 5 14.34 4.46 -8.85
C HIS A 5 14.14 3.57 -10.08
N VAL A 6 13.88 2.29 -9.85
CA VAL A 6 13.52 1.33 -10.91
C VAL A 6 12.19 0.67 -10.55
N SER A 7 11.18 0.82 -11.41
CA SER A 7 9.85 0.26 -11.17
C SER A 7 9.23 -0.27 -12.46
N ASP A 8 8.54 -1.42 -12.39
CA ASP A 8 7.74 -1.91 -13.53
C ASP A 8 6.66 -0.90 -13.91
N CYS A 9 6.05 -0.27 -12.91
CA CYS A 9 4.90 0.60 -13.05
C CYS A 9 5.20 2.00 -12.51
N TYR A 10 4.83 3.01 -13.31
CA TYR A 10 4.95 4.43 -12.94
C TYR A 10 3.83 5.24 -13.61
N LEU A 11 3.73 6.54 -13.29
CA LEU A 11 2.77 7.43 -13.95
C LEU A 11 2.95 7.44 -15.48
N PRO A 12 1.87 7.55 -16.27
CA PRO A 12 0.48 7.92 -15.91
C PRO A 12 -0.40 6.76 -15.42
N ARG A 13 0.14 5.55 -15.34
CA ARG A 13 -0.61 4.44 -14.78
C ARG A 13 -0.93 4.72 -13.30
N LEU A 14 -2.21 4.56 -12.91
CA LEU A 14 -2.67 4.79 -11.54
C LEU A 14 -2.87 3.47 -10.78
N GLY A 15 -2.19 3.34 -9.67
CA GLY A 15 -2.26 2.23 -8.72
C GLY A 15 -1.50 2.58 -7.45
N GLY A 16 -1.60 1.74 -6.43
CA GLY A 16 -0.99 2.04 -5.13
C GLY A 16 0.54 2.14 -5.16
N ILE A 17 1.21 1.31 -5.99
CA ILE A 17 2.67 1.34 -6.11
C ILE A 17 3.10 2.59 -6.89
N GLU A 18 2.44 2.85 -8.01
CA GLU A 18 2.75 3.96 -8.92
C GLU A 18 2.69 5.32 -8.22
N VAL A 19 1.60 5.53 -7.45
CA VAL A 19 1.41 6.76 -6.67
C VAL A 19 2.46 6.86 -5.56
N GLN A 20 2.71 5.78 -4.82
CA GLN A 20 3.71 5.77 -3.75
C GLN A 20 5.14 6.03 -4.25
N VAL A 21 5.50 5.46 -5.39
CA VAL A 21 6.82 5.73 -5.99
C VAL A 21 6.92 7.17 -6.47
N ALA A 22 5.87 7.72 -7.07
CA ALA A 22 5.85 9.11 -7.51
C ALA A 22 5.92 10.10 -6.32
N ASP A 23 5.17 9.84 -5.27
CA ASP A 23 5.20 10.66 -4.05
C ASP A 23 6.58 10.57 -3.37
N LEU A 24 7.17 9.37 -3.25
CA LEU A 24 8.53 9.21 -2.71
C LEU A 24 9.58 9.99 -3.52
N VAL A 25 9.51 9.91 -4.85
CA VAL A 25 10.39 10.67 -5.75
C VAL A 25 10.26 12.17 -5.52
N ARG A 26 9.02 12.66 -5.40
CA ARG A 26 8.75 14.07 -5.11
C ARG A 26 9.33 14.49 -3.77
N MET A 27 9.04 13.74 -2.71
CA MET A 27 9.51 14.07 -1.36
C MET A 27 11.04 14.03 -1.23
N GLN A 28 11.70 13.08 -1.91
CA GLN A 28 13.16 13.03 -1.93
C GLN A 28 13.77 14.20 -2.70
N ARG A 29 13.13 14.67 -3.77
CA ARG A 29 13.56 15.89 -4.47
C ARG A 29 13.40 17.13 -3.60
N GLU A 30 12.28 17.24 -2.88
CA GLU A 30 12.04 18.31 -1.91
C GLU A 30 13.06 18.28 -0.76
N ALA A 31 13.53 17.08 -0.36
CA ALA A 31 14.62 16.90 0.61
C ALA A 31 16.04 17.17 0.01
N GLY A 32 16.15 17.65 -1.24
CA GLY A 32 17.41 18.05 -1.86
C GLY A 32 18.19 16.91 -2.53
N HIS A 33 17.55 15.75 -2.81
CA HIS A 33 18.18 14.70 -3.58
C HIS A 33 17.99 14.89 -5.10
N THR A 34 18.96 14.45 -5.91
CA THR A 34 18.79 14.31 -7.35
C THR A 34 18.17 12.94 -7.63
N VAL A 35 16.93 12.91 -8.13
CA VAL A 35 16.18 11.66 -8.26
C VAL A 35 15.73 11.44 -9.69
N GLU A 36 16.09 10.28 -10.24
CA GLU A 36 15.69 9.80 -11.56
C GLU A 36 14.84 8.53 -11.44
N VAL A 37 14.01 8.26 -12.43
CA VAL A 37 13.16 7.06 -12.48
C VAL A 37 13.38 6.31 -13.79
N ALA A 38 13.63 5.00 -13.73
CA ALA A 38 13.57 4.10 -14.87
C ALA A 38 12.35 3.20 -14.76
N THR A 39 11.52 3.14 -15.81
CA THR A 39 10.27 2.37 -15.79
C THR A 39 9.98 1.68 -17.11
N ALA A 40 9.23 0.55 -17.04
CA ALA A 40 8.67 -0.13 -18.20
C ALA A 40 7.31 0.45 -18.64
N THR A 41 6.75 1.42 -17.89
CA THR A 41 5.47 2.06 -18.24
C THR A 41 5.66 3.10 -19.34
N GLY A 42 4.88 2.99 -20.43
CA GLY A 42 4.77 4.02 -21.47
C GLY A 42 4.10 5.30 -20.97
N GLY A 43 4.21 6.37 -21.72
CA GLY A 43 3.57 7.66 -21.43
C GLY A 43 4.40 8.81 -22.01
N GLU A 44 3.99 10.03 -21.72
CA GLU A 44 4.70 11.24 -22.11
C GLU A 44 6.13 11.28 -21.56
N GLU A 45 7.02 11.93 -22.29
CA GLU A 45 8.37 12.20 -21.80
C GLU A 45 8.30 13.18 -20.63
N LEU A 46 8.85 12.78 -19.52
CA LEU A 46 8.97 13.60 -18.32
C LEU A 46 10.46 13.77 -17.98
N PRO A 47 10.87 14.97 -17.53
CA PRO A 47 12.24 15.18 -17.06
C PRO A 47 12.66 14.13 -16.02
N GLN A 48 13.85 13.56 -16.18
CA GLN A 48 14.41 12.56 -15.26
C GLN A 48 13.60 11.24 -15.17
N VAL A 49 12.76 10.93 -16.16
CA VAL A 49 12.03 9.65 -16.26
C VAL A 49 12.44 8.92 -17.54
N HIS A 50 13.15 7.81 -17.36
CA HIS A 50 13.64 6.96 -18.45
C HIS A 50 12.64 5.84 -18.73
N ARG A 51 11.86 5.96 -19.79
CA ARG A 51 10.87 4.97 -20.20
C ARG A 51 11.51 3.90 -21.10
N MET A 52 11.55 2.67 -20.62
CA MET A 52 12.12 1.52 -21.31
C MET A 52 11.01 0.55 -21.72
N VAL A 53 10.19 0.99 -22.65
CA VAL A 53 9.03 0.23 -23.13
C VAL A 53 9.47 -0.76 -24.23
N ALA A 54 8.96 -2.00 -24.16
CA ALA A 54 9.00 -2.96 -25.25
C ALA A 54 7.58 -3.51 -25.46
N ARG A 55 7.17 -3.65 -26.73
CA ARG A 55 5.91 -4.34 -27.06
C ARG A 55 6.10 -5.84 -26.83
N MET A 56 5.57 -6.32 -25.72
CA MET A 56 5.58 -7.74 -25.35
C MET A 56 4.15 -8.30 -25.31
N PRO A 57 3.97 -9.58 -25.60
CA PRO A 57 2.66 -10.23 -25.40
C PRO A 57 2.16 -10.01 -23.98
N PHE A 58 0.84 -9.79 -23.83
CA PHE A 58 0.17 -9.57 -22.53
C PHE A 58 0.66 -8.37 -21.75
N ASP A 59 1.19 -7.33 -22.42
CA ASP A 59 1.73 -6.10 -21.78
C ASP A 59 2.71 -6.39 -20.63
N LEU A 60 3.47 -7.48 -20.75
CA LEU A 60 4.46 -7.82 -19.74
C LEU A 60 5.53 -6.72 -19.66
N PRO A 61 5.85 -6.22 -18.46
CA PRO A 61 6.87 -5.21 -18.25
C PRO A 61 8.28 -5.81 -18.34
N VAL A 62 8.61 -6.35 -19.50
CA VAL A 62 9.89 -6.99 -19.82
C VAL A 62 10.45 -6.31 -21.05
N HIS A 63 11.75 -5.99 -21.02
CA HIS A 63 12.45 -5.49 -22.19
C HIS A 63 13.61 -6.45 -22.54
N PRO A 64 13.69 -7.05 -23.74
CA PRO A 64 14.71 -8.05 -24.08
C PRO A 64 16.15 -7.59 -23.85
N ARG A 65 16.42 -6.30 -24.02
CA ARG A 65 17.71 -5.66 -23.72
C ARG A 65 17.68 -4.83 -22.44
N GLY A 66 16.73 -5.06 -21.53
CA GLY A 66 16.48 -4.22 -20.35
C GLY A 66 17.67 -4.13 -19.41
N VAL A 67 18.30 -5.27 -19.07
CA VAL A 67 19.48 -5.28 -18.22
C VAL A 67 20.62 -4.43 -18.83
N GLY A 68 20.91 -4.59 -20.13
CA GLY A 68 21.97 -3.82 -20.79
C GLY A 68 21.68 -2.32 -20.88
N LYS A 69 20.42 -1.93 -21.13
CA LYS A 69 20.00 -0.51 -21.14
C LYS A 69 20.11 0.10 -19.74
N LEU A 70 19.60 -0.59 -18.72
CA LEU A 70 19.68 -0.16 -17.33
C LEU A 70 21.14 -0.08 -16.86
N THR A 71 21.98 -1.08 -17.20
CA THR A 71 23.41 -1.03 -16.86
C THR A 71 24.08 0.21 -17.47
N ARG A 72 23.81 0.53 -18.75
CA ARG A 72 24.35 1.74 -19.39
C ARG A 72 23.86 3.01 -18.70
N LEU A 73 22.55 3.14 -18.41
CA LEU A 73 22.01 4.26 -17.67
C LEU A 73 22.72 4.44 -16.31
N MET A 74 22.91 3.35 -15.58
CA MET A 74 23.53 3.35 -14.26
C MET A 74 25.02 3.68 -14.31
N THR A 75 25.76 3.19 -15.32
CA THR A 75 27.19 3.47 -15.46
C THR A 75 27.47 4.90 -15.95
N SER A 76 26.62 5.47 -16.81
CA SER A 76 26.72 6.87 -17.23
C SER A 76 26.24 7.84 -16.17
N GLY A 77 25.09 7.54 -15.54
CA GLY A 77 24.45 8.37 -14.52
C GLY A 77 25.15 8.34 -13.16
N ARG A 78 25.84 7.23 -12.81
CA ARG A 78 26.52 6.98 -11.53
C ARG A 78 25.68 7.40 -10.32
N PRO A 79 24.48 6.81 -10.11
CA PRO A 79 23.72 7.07 -8.91
C PRO A 79 24.48 6.56 -7.67
N ASP A 80 24.29 7.24 -6.53
CA ASP A 80 24.82 6.80 -5.23
C ASP A 80 24.12 5.54 -4.73
N VAL A 81 22.86 5.34 -5.14
CA VAL A 81 22.04 4.17 -4.80
C VAL A 81 20.98 3.90 -5.88
N VAL A 82 20.70 2.64 -6.11
CA VAL A 82 19.56 2.19 -6.95
C VAL A 82 18.47 1.65 -6.04
N HIS A 83 17.29 2.28 -6.09
CA HIS A 83 16.13 1.87 -5.32
C HIS A 83 15.11 1.18 -6.24
N VAL A 84 14.91 -0.10 -6.05
CA VAL A 84 14.05 -0.95 -6.88
C VAL A 84 12.70 -1.18 -6.20
N HIS A 85 11.61 -1.00 -6.93
CA HIS A 85 10.25 -1.22 -6.43
C HIS A 85 9.63 -2.46 -7.05
N ALA A 86 9.36 -3.47 -6.22
CA ALA A 86 8.84 -4.76 -6.66
C ALA A 86 7.42 -5.02 -6.11
N GLY A 87 6.55 -5.54 -6.96
CA GLY A 87 5.28 -6.17 -6.59
C GLY A 87 5.43 -7.67 -6.36
N ALA A 88 4.36 -8.44 -6.61
CA ALA A 88 4.42 -9.90 -6.57
C ALA A 88 5.13 -10.48 -7.81
N VAL A 89 4.91 -9.86 -8.98
CA VAL A 89 5.57 -10.20 -10.24
C VAL A 89 6.11 -8.89 -10.82
N SER A 90 7.42 -8.75 -10.86
CA SER A 90 8.09 -7.50 -11.24
C SER A 90 9.37 -7.76 -12.02
N PRO A 91 9.26 -8.27 -13.25
CA PRO A 91 10.42 -8.68 -14.02
C PRO A 91 11.36 -7.52 -14.37
N PHE A 92 10.84 -6.33 -14.68
CA PHE A 92 11.68 -5.16 -14.97
C PHE A 92 12.42 -4.66 -13.72
N ALA A 93 11.77 -4.69 -12.57
CA ALA A 93 12.41 -4.38 -11.28
C ALA A 93 13.62 -5.31 -11.03
N TRP A 94 13.47 -6.61 -11.25
CA TRP A 94 14.56 -7.58 -11.11
C TRP A 94 15.67 -7.41 -12.17
N MET A 95 15.33 -6.95 -13.39
CA MET A 95 16.36 -6.50 -14.34
C MET A 95 17.15 -5.31 -13.79
N GLY A 96 16.49 -4.39 -13.07
CA GLY A 96 17.11 -3.28 -12.36
C GLY A 96 18.09 -3.73 -11.29
N VAL A 97 17.67 -4.67 -10.44
CA VAL A 97 18.57 -5.26 -9.43
C VAL A 97 19.82 -5.86 -10.11
N ARG A 98 19.62 -6.68 -11.14
CA ARG A 98 20.74 -7.33 -11.85
C ARG A 98 21.67 -6.32 -12.53
N ALA A 99 21.10 -5.25 -13.09
CA ALA A 99 21.90 -4.18 -13.71
C ALA A 99 22.73 -3.41 -12.68
N ALA A 100 22.15 -3.07 -11.54
CA ALA A 100 22.84 -2.38 -10.45
C ALA A 100 23.98 -3.22 -9.85
N VAL A 101 23.71 -4.51 -9.60
CA VAL A 101 24.74 -5.46 -9.12
C VAL A 101 25.89 -5.58 -10.11
N ARG A 102 25.63 -5.65 -11.43
CA ARG A 102 26.66 -5.65 -12.48
C ARG A 102 27.44 -4.33 -12.55
N ALA A 103 26.80 -3.23 -12.30
CA ALA A 103 27.43 -1.90 -12.25
C ALA A 103 28.19 -1.64 -10.93
N GLY A 104 28.16 -2.57 -9.98
CA GLY A 104 28.80 -2.41 -8.67
C GLY A 104 28.10 -1.42 -7.73
N LEU A 105 26.85 -1.05 -8.01
CA LEU A 105 26.12 -0.03 -7.28
C LEU A 105 25.41 -0.59 -6.04
N PRO A 106 25.20 0.23 -4.98
CA PRO A 106 24.34 -0.09 -3.85
C PRO A 106 22.91 -0.28 -4.28
N VAL A 107 22.20 -1.29 -3.72
CA VAL A 107 20.83 -1.65 -4.10
C VAL A 107 19.93 -1.77 -2.88
N VAL A 108 18.80 -1.05 -2.93
CA VAL A 108 17.66 -1.26 -2.02
C VAL A 108 16.48 -1.79 -2.83
N VAL A 109 15.79 -2.81 -2.32
CA VAL A 109 14.61 -3.40 -2.98
C VAL A 109 13.41 -3.29 -2.05
N THR A 110 12.46 -2.42 -2.39
CA THR A 110 11.18 -2.32 -1.66
C THR A 110 10.13 -3.25 -2.26
N VAL A 111 9.60 -4.16 -1.45
CA VAL A 111 8.51 -5.06 -1.83
C VAL A 111 7.18 -4.48 -1.35
N HIS A 112 6.34 -4.05 -2.30
CA HIS A 112 5.05 -3.41 -2.04
C HIS A 112 3.88 -4.38 -1.85
N SER A 113 4.08 -5.68 -2.10
CA SER A 113 3.01 -6.68 -2.04
C SER A 113 3.25 -7.69 -0.93
N MET A 114 2.16 -8.18 -0.34
CA MET A 114 2.21 -9.34 0.54
C MET A 114 2.30 -10.61 -0.31
N TRP A 115 3.35 -11.40 -0.11
CA TRP A 115 3.58 -12.62 -0.86
C TRP A 115 2.76 -13.79 -0.33
N ASP A 116 2.03 -14.43 -1.22
CA ASP A 116 1.31 -15.68 -0.93
C ASP A 116 2.25 -16.91 -1.00
N PRO A 117 1.76 -18.09 -0.61
CA PRO A 117 2.58 -19.30 -0.66
C PRO A 117 3.19 -19.62 -2.03
N VAL A 118 2.44 -19.35 -3.12
CA VAL A 118 2.92 -19.58 -4.49
C VAL A 118 4.05 -18.62 -4.83
N THR A 119 3.83 -17.33 -4.60
CA THR A 119 4.86 -16.29 -4.79
C THR A 119 6.11 -16.60 -3.97
N ARG A 120 5.94 -17.02 -2.71
CA ARG A 120 7.06 -17.44 -1.85
C ARG A 120 7.83 -18.62 -2.42
N ALA A 121 7.14 -19.64 -2.90
CA ALA A 121 7.77 -20.82 -3.51
C ALA A 121 8.58 -20.44 -4.75
N VAL A 122 8.01 -19.60 -5.64
CA VAL A 122 8.70 -19.08 -6.84
C VAL A 122 9.95 -18.31 -6.44
N TYR A 123 9.85 -17.35 -5.52
CA TYR A 123 11.00 -16.56 -5.11
C TYR A 123 12.06 -17.39 -4.34
N THR A 124 11.65 -18.43 -3.60
CA THR A 124 12.59 -19.38 -2.99
C THR A 124 13.38 -20.15 -4.05
N ALA A 125 12.71 -20.64 -5.09
CA ALA A 125 13.37 -21.31 -6.21
C ALA A 125 14.34 -20.35 -6.96
N LEU A 126 13.88 -19.13 -7.25
CA LEU A 126 14.71 -18.09 -7.87
C LEU A 126 15.94 -17.76 -7.00
N ARG A 127 15.80 -17.72 -5.66
CA ARG A 127 16.94 -17.52 -4.76
C ARG A 127 18.00 -18.61 -4.94
N LEU A 128 17.57 -19.85 -5.02
CA LEU A 128 18.51 -20.98 -5.19
C LEU A 128 19.21 -20.91 -6.55
N GLY A 129 18.52 -20.49 -7.61
CA GLY A 129 19.10 -20.36 -8.95
C GLY A 129 19.99 -19.13 -9.14
N PHE A 130 19.66 -18.00 -8.54
CA PHE A 130 20.36 -16.73 -8.75
C PHE A 130 21.27 -16.32 -7.57
N GLU A 131 21.18 -17.00 -6.43
CA GLU A 131 21.97 -16.73 -5.22
C GLU A 131 21.99 -15.23 -4.81
N TRP A 132 20.87 -14.52 -4.99
CA TRP A 132 20.82 -13.06 -4.76
C TRP A 132 21.21 -12.61 -3.34
N HIS A 133 21.20 -13.54 -2.37
CA HIS A 133 21.70 -13.29 -1.02
C HIS A 133 23.19 -12.90 -1.01
N ARG A 134 23.91 -13.25 -2.07
CA ARG A 134 25.32 -12.85 -2.28
C ARG A 134 25.46 -11.50 -2.99
N TRP A 135 24.37 -10.88 -3.41
CA TRP A 135 24.43 -9.63 -4.20
C TRP A 135 24.63 -8.39 -3.32
N GLY A 136 24.61 -8.50 -1.99
CA GLY A 136 24.82 -7.38 -1.08
C GLY A 136 23.77 -6.30 -1.24
N LEU A 137 22.49 -6.70 -1.31
CA LEU A 137 21.34 -5.80 -1.37
C LEU A 137 20.66 -5.69 0.00
N VAL A 138 19.97 -4.59 0.22
CA VAL A 138 19.03 -4.38 1.33
C VAL A 138 17.61 -4.54 0.82
N ALA A 139 16.79 -5.35 1.48
CA ALA A 139 15.38 -5.48 1.17
C ALA A 139 14.55 -4.65 2.17
N THR A 140 13.45 -4.07 1.69
CA THR A 140 12.46 -3.44 2.56
C THR A 140 11.07 -3.97 2.27
N ALA A 141 10.22 -3.97 3.28
CA ALA A 141 8.80 -4.28 3.21
C ALA A 141 8.00 -3.10 3.74
N VAL A 142 6.79 -2.90 3.22
CA VAL A 142 5.93 -1.76 3.59
C VAL A 142 5.21 -1.95 4.93
N SER A 143 5.31 -3.14 5.54
CA SER A 143 4.75 -3.42 6.87
C SER A 143 5.41 -4.65 7.51
N THR A 144 5.22 -4.80 8.81
CA THR A 144 5.66 -5.98 9.57
C THR A 144 5.05 -7.26 9.00
N ALA A 145 3.76 -7.26 8.69
CA ALA A 145 3.07 -8.41 8.10
C ALA A 145 3.64 -8.78 6.71
N ALA A 146 3.97 -7.79 5.88
CA ALA A 146 4.60 -8.01 4.57
C ALA A 146 6.06 -8.49 4.70
N ALA A 147 6.78 -8.07 5.74
CA ALA A 147 8.17 -8.46 5.96
C ALA A 147 8.35 -9.95 6.29
N VAL A 148 7.38 -10.58 6.96
CA VAL A 148 7.48 -11.99 7.37
C VAL A 148 7.78 -12.94 6.20
N PRO A 149 6.99 -12.98 5.10
CA PRO A 149 7.28 -13.85 3.97
C PRO A 149 8.57 -13.45 3.22
N ILE A 150 8.92 -12.17 3.22
CA ILE A 150 10.15 -11.69 2.56
C ILE A 150 11.38 -12.17 3.33
N ARG A 151 11.40 -12.05 4.66
CA ARG A 151 12.50 -12.55 5.51
C ARG A 151 12.72 -14.04 5.33
N ALA A 152 11.63 -14.83 5.23
CA ALA A 152 11.71 -16.27 5.00
C ALA A 152 12.39 -16.62 3.67
N VAL A 153 12.25 -15.78 2.64
CA VAL A 153 12.80 -16.00 1.31
C VAL A 153 14.17 -15.34 1.13
N ALA A 154 14.41 -14.17 1.73
CA ALA A 154 15.62 -13.37 1.52
C ALA A 154 16.92 -14.11 1.87
N GLY A 155 16.89 -14.96 2.91
CA GLY A 155 18.08 -15.69 3.40
C GLY A 155 18.86 -14.89 4.43
N ARG A 156 19.75 -15.59 5.17
CA ARG A 156 20.46 -15.03 6.35
C ARG A 156 21.39 -13.85 6.04
N GLY A 157 21.82 -13.68 4.80
CA GLY A 157 22.75 -12.62 4.42
C GLY A 157 22.09 -11.34 3.86
N THR A 158 20.76 -11.31 3.77
CA THR A 158 20.04 -10.15 3.23
C THR A 158 19.25 -9.43 4.34
N PRO A 159 19.65 -8.20 4.73
CA PRO A 159 18.87 -7.38 5.66
C PRO A 159 17.47 -7.12 5.12
N VAL A 160 16.46 -7.21 6.00
CA VAL A 160 15.06 -6.92 5.65
C VAL A 160 14.46 -5.96 6.67
N HIS A 161 14.28 -4.71 6.29
CA HIS A 161 13.71 -3.66 7.11
C HIS A 161 12.23 -3.42 6.80
N VAL A 162 11.54 -2.81 7.73
CA VAL A 162 10.18 -2.30 7.51
C VAL A 162 10.29 -0.79 7.33
N VAL A 163 9.88 -0.31 6.15
CA VAL A 163 9.72 1.11 5.85
C VAL A 163 8.33 1.29 5.27
N SER A 164 7.46 1.99 5.98
CA SER A 164 6.07 2.19 5.59
C SER A 164 5.94 2.99 4.30
N ASN A 165 4.78 2.90 3.65
CA ASN A 165 4.42 3.87 2.62
C ASN A 165 4.23 5.25 3.24
N GLY A 166 4.56 6.29 2.49
CA GLY A 166 4.36 7.67 2.91
C GLY A 166 2.95 8.18 2.59
N LEU A 167 2.45 9.06 3.45
CA LEU A 167 1.19 9.77 3.28
C LEU A 167 1.36 11.21 3.75
N ASP A 168 0.84 12.15 3.00
CA ASP A 168 0.61 13.50 3.51
C ASP A 168 -0.65 13.48 4.39
N ILE A 169 -0.42 13.31 5.69
CA ILE A 169 -1.46 13.11 6.69
C ILE A 169 -2.32 14.37 6.84
N SER A 170 -1.72 15.56 6.69
CA SER A 170 -2.42 16.82 6.88
C SER A 170 -3.59 17.01 5.92
N GLY A 171 -3.47 16.51 4.69
CA GLY A 171 -4.54 16.56 3.69
C GLY A 171 -5.75 15.65 3.98
N TRP A 172 -5.67 14.83 5.03
CA TRP A 172 -6.77 13.92 5.43
C TRP A 172 -7.38 14.28 6.78
N CYS A 173 -6.65 15.03 7.61
CA CYS A 173 -7.20 15.50 8.87
C CYS A 173 -8.31 16.52 8.59
N PRO A 174 -9.51 16.38 9.20
CA PRO A 174 -10.55 17.40 9.11
C PRO A 174 -10.02 18.71 9.61
N SER A 175 -10.31 19.82 8.90
CA SER A 175 -10.02 21.14 9.45
C SER A 175 -10.87 21.38 10.71
N PRO A 176 -10.39 22.16 11.70
CA PRO A 176 -11.19 22.48 12.87
C PRO A 176 -12.58 23.07 12.54
N ASP A 177 -12.68 23.81 11.44
CA ASP A 177 -13.91 24.44 10.98
C ASP A 177 -14.82 23.49 10.19
N GLU A 178 -14.28 22.43 9.60
CA GLU A 178 -15.02 21.40 8.84
C GLU A 178 -15.33 20.15 9.67
N ALA A 179 -14.78 20.05 10.88
CA ALA A 179 -15.17 18.99 11.77
C ALA A 179 -16.68 19.16 12.05
N PRO A 180 -17.55 18.27 11.55
CA PRO A 180 -18.95 18.32 11.96
C PRO A 180 -18.93 18.37 13.47
N ALA A 181 -19.64 19.38 14.05
CA ALA A 181 -19.77 19.48 15.49
C ALA A 181 -20.02 18.06 15.99
N MET A 182 -19.25 17.63 17.01
CA MET A 182 -19.45 16.30 17.60
C MET A 182 -20.91 16.18 18.06
N SER A 183 -21.79 15.98 17.10
CA SER A 183 -23.10 15.47 17.39
C SER A 183 -22.78 14.04 17.83
N ALA A 184 -22.82 13.84 19.13
CA ALA A 184 -22.86 12.51 19.69
C ALA A 184 -23.94 11.80 18.87
N SER A 185 -23.55 10.82 18.02
CA SER A 185 -24.50 10.09 17.19
C SER A 185 -25.61 9.62 18.10
N SER A 186 -26.80 10.16 17.91
CA SER A 186 -27.96 9.80 18.75
C SER A 186 -28.33 8.36 18.46
N PRO A 187 -28.89 7.63 19.42
CA PRO A 187 -29.44 6.31 19.16
C PRO A 187 -30.47 6.42 18.03
N GLY A 188 -30.24 5.76 16.89
CA GLY A 188 -31.10 5.82 15.71
C GLY A 188 -30.53 6.62 14.53
N ASP A 189 -29.40 7.33 14.67
CA ASP A 189 -28.74 7.97 13.53
C ASP A 189 -28.20 6.94 12.54
N GLU A 190 -28.20 7.30 11.25
CA GLU A 190 -27.67 6.44 10.19
C GLU A 190 -26.17 6.24 10.34
N VAL A 191 -25.71 4.97 10.35
CA VAL A 191 -24.28 4.64 10.41
C VAL A 191 -23.73 4.45 9.00
N HIS A 192 -22.77 5.28 8.63
CA HIS A 192 -22.12 5.26 7.33
C HIS A 192 -20.84 4.43 7.34
N LEU A 193 -20.87 3.29 6.68
CA LEU A 193 -19.75 2.38 6.48
C LEU A 193 -19.01 2.73 5.19
N VAL A 194 -17.69 2.92 5.26
CA VAL A 194 -16.89 3.33 4.10
C VAL A 194 -15.82 2.31 3.80
N ALA A 195 -15.61 2.01 2.52
CA ALA A 195 -14.47 1.26 2.04
C ALA A 195 -13.90 1.91 0.77
N VAL A 196 -12.58 1.93 0.64
CA VAL A 196 -11.88 2.52 -0.51
C VAL A 196 -10.83 1.55 -1.03
N GLY A 197 -10.82 1.29 -2.34
CA GLY A 197 -9.79 0.47 -2.94
C GLY A 197 -10.12 -0.06 -4.32
N ARG A 198 -9.10 -0.60 -5.00
CA ARG A 198 -9.27 -1.20 -6.32
C ARG A 198 -10.15 -2.46 -6.24
N LEU A 199 -11.17 -2.55 -7.08
CA LEU A 199 -12.07 -3.71 -7.18
C LEU A 199 -11.42 -4.86 -7.97
N ALA A 200 -10.23 -5.28 -7.52
CA ALA A 200 -9.47 -6.37 -8.12
C ALA A 200 -9.76 -7.70 -7.40
N PRO A 201 -9.81 -8.85 -8.11
CA PRO A 201 -10.13 -10.15 -7.52
C PRO A 201 -9.25 -10.51 -6.31
N ARG A 202 -7.97 -10.15 -6.33
CA ARG A 202 -7.04 -10.38 -5.21
C ARG A 202 -7.42 -9.65 -3.91
N LYS A 203 -8.17 -8.55 -4.01
CA LYS A 203 -8.71 -7.79 -2.87
C LYS A 203 -10.04 -8.36 -2.37
N GLN A 204 -10.58 -9.36 -3.06
CA GLN A 204 -11.83 -10.08 -2.72
C GLN A 204 -13.02 -9.13 -2.48
N PRO A 205 -13.35 -8.19 -3.38
CA PRO A 205 -14.36 -7.17 -3.12
C PRO A 205 -15.77 -7.75 -2.93
N VAL A 206 -16.11 -8.88 -3.54
CA VAL A 206 -17.38 -9.58 -3.25
C VAL A 206 -17.43 -10.09 -1.81
N ARG A 207 -16.29 -10.42 -1.20
CA ARG A 207 -16.24 -10.82 0.21
C ARG A 207 -16.55 -9.64 1.14
N LEU A 208 -16.18 -8.40 0.76
CA LEU A 208 -16.63 -7.20 1.46
C LEU A 208 -18.17 -7.08 1.43
N LEU A 209 -18.83 -7.31 0.28
CA LEU A 209 -20.29 -7.30 0.21
C LEU A 209 -20.93 -8.39 1.07
N ARG A 210 -20.36 -9.60 1.09
CA ARG A 210 -20.81 -10.66 2.01
C ARG A 210 -20.69 -10.24 3.48
N LEU A 211 -19.60 -9.54 3.83
CA LEU A 211 -19.42 -8.99 5.18
C LEU A 211 -20.53 -7.97 5.48
N LEU A 212 -20.78 -7.01 4.60
CA LEU A 212 -21.84 -6.01 4.77
C LEU A 212 -23.22 -6.67 4.89
N HIS A 213 -23.53 -7.67 4.08
CA HIS A 213 -24.76 -8.44 4.16
C HIS A 213 -24.92 -9.14 5.52
N ALA A 214 -23.85 -9.79 6.02
CA ALA A 214 -23.84 -10.43 7.34
C ALA A 214 -23.93 -9.41 8.48
N VAL A 215 -23.38 -8.21 8.33
CA VAL A 215 -23.54 -7.09 9.28
C VAL A 215 -25.01 -6.65 9.31
N ARG A 216 -25.63 -6.40 8.14
CA ARG A 216 -27.02 -5.96 8.07
C ARG A 216 -27.99 -6.93 8.76
N SER A 217 -27.74 -8.24 8.63
CA SER A 217 -28.59 -9.26 9.28
C SER A 217 -28.45 -9.33 10.81
N ARG A 218 -27.35 -8.76 11.37
CA ARG A 218 -27.07 -8.78 12.82
C ARG A 218 -27.30 -7.44 13.51
N VAL A 219 -27.34 -6.34 12.76
CA VAL A 219 -27.62 -5.01 13.29
C VAL A 219 -29.15 -4.83 13.38
N PRO A 220 -29.69 -4.35 14.53
CA PRO A 220 -31.10 -4.08 14.69
C PRO A 220 -31.66 -3.15 13.59
N SER A 221 -32.92 -3.35 13.21
CA SER A 221 -33.58 -2.51 12.19
C SER A 221 -33.70 -1.04 12.61
N SER A 222 -33.69 -0.76 13.90
CA SER A 222 -33.68 0.58 14.47
C SER A 222 -32.36 1.36 14.22
N VAL A 223 -31.30 0.71 13.75
CA VAL A 223 -30.04 1.36 13.35
C VAL A 223 -29.96 1.36 11.81
N PRO A 224 -30.24 2.48 11.14
CA PRO A 224 -30.09 2.59 9.70
C PRO A 224 -28.62 2.45 9.30
N LEU A 225 -28.36 1.72 8.22
CA LEU A 225 -27.02 1.55 7.68
C LEU A 225 -26.95 2.09 6.25
N ARG A 226 -25.89 2.80 5.95
CA ARG A 226 -25.47 3.16 4.61
C ARG A 226 -24.04 2.69 4.38
N ALA A 227 -23.72 2.22 3.18
CA ALA A 227 -22.36 1.85 2.85
C ALA A 227 -21.92 2.47 1.51
N THR A 228 -20.70 3.03 1.48
CA THR A 228 -20.10 3.58 0.26
C THR A 228 -18.77 2.86 -0.02
N ILE A 229 -18.69 2.20 -1.18
CA ILE A 229 -17.48 1.49 -1.61
C ILE A 229 -16.90 2.24 -2.81
N ILE A 230 -15.84 3.01 -2.57
CA ILE A 230 -15.17 3.83 -3.58
C ILE A 230 -14.09 3.01 -4.28
N GLY A 231 -14.09 3.07 -5.59
CA GLY A 231 -13.09 2.45 -6.45
C GLY A 231 -13.69 1.78 -7.66
N ASP A 232 -12.81 1.24 -8.48
CA ASP A 232 -13.18 0.56 -9.72
C ASP A 232 -12.23 -0.61 -10.01
N GLY A 233 -12.67 -1.50 -10.89
CA GLY A 233 -11.88 -2.63 -11.31
C GLY A 233 -12.70 -3.78 -11.88
N PRO A 234 -12.04 -4.85 -12.32
CA PRO A 234 -12.67 -5.96 -13.05
C PRO A 234 -13.75 -6.71 -12.26
N ALA A 235 -13.80 -6.58 -10.94
CA ALA A 235 -14.83 -7.22 -10.12
C ALA A 235 -16.12 -6.41 -9.99
N ARG A 236 -16.20 -5.18 -10.53
CA ARG A 236 -17.37 -4.29 -10.39
C ARG A 236 -18.67 -4.97 -10.80
N GLY A 237 -18.75 -5.54 -11.99
CA GLY A 237 -19.96 -6.19 -12.46
C GLY A 237 -20.40 -7.40 -11.60
N SER A 238 -19.44 -8.10 -10.97
CA SER A 238 -19.78 -9.16 -10.02
C SER A 238 -20.33 -8.62 -8.70
N MET A 239 -19.86 -7.46 -8.27
CA MET A 239 -20.39 -6.76 -7.09
C MET A 239 -21.81 -6.25 -7.35
N GLU A 240 -22.06 -5.60 -8.48
CA GLU A 240 -23.39 -5.09 -8.86
C GLU A 240 -24.42 -6.22 -8.92
N ARG A 241 -24.09 -7.36 -9.53
CA ARG A 241 -24.94 -8.55 -9.50
C ARG A 241 -25.22 -9.06 -8.08
N PHE A 242 -24.20 -9.07 -7.23
CA PHE A 242 -24.37 -9.49 -5.84
C PHE A 242 -25.28 -8.55 -5.07
N LEU A 243 -25.16 -7.23 -5.22
CA LEU A 243 -26.01 -6.22 -4.59
C LEU A 243 -27.48 -6.41 -4.98
N THR A 244 -27.74 -6.56 -6.28
CA THR A 244 -29.11 -6.78 -6.80
C THR A 244 -29.71 -8.09 -6.27
N ALA A 245 -28.96 -9.19 -6.34
CA ALA A 245 -29.42 -10.50 -5.89
C ALA A 245 -29.71 -10.60 -4.39
N ASN A 246 -29.12 -9.72 -3.58
CA ASN A 246 -29.29 -9.71 -2.12
C ASN A 246 -30.05 -8.48 -1.60
N GLY A 247 -30.71 -7.70 -2.45
CA GLY A 247 -31.52 -6.54 -2.05
C GLY A 247 -30.71 -5.42 -1.37
N MET A 248 -29.42 -5.27 -1.71
CA MET A 248 -28.53 -4.33 -1.03
C MET A 248 -28.41 -2.97 -1.73
N THR A 249 -29.04 -2.79 -2.89
CA THR A 249 -28.90 -1.59 -3.73
C THR A 249 -29.49 -0.32 -3.10
N SER A 250 -30.40 -0.47 -2.12
CA SER A 250 -31.02 0.66 -1.41
C SER A 250 -30.08 1.32 -0.38
N TRP A 251 -29.05 0.63 0.09
CA TRP A 251 -28.18 1.09 1.18
C TRP A 251 -26.67 0.94 0.91
N VAL A 252 -26.26 0.24 -0.17
CA VAL A 252 -24.86 0.11 -0.58
C VAL A 252 -24.64 0.77 -1.93
N SER A 253 -23.75 1.73 -2.01
CA SER A 253 -23.39 2.46 -3.24
C SER A 253 -21.99 2.11 -3.74
N LEU A 254 -21.84 2.03 -5.08
CA LEU A 254 -20.57 1.86 -5.79
C LEU A 254 -20.33 3.09 -6.70
N PRO A 255 -19.90 4.23 -6.17
CA PRO A 255 -19.80 5.48 -6.95
C PRO A 255 -18.65 5.48 -7.97
N GLY A 256 -17.87 4.40 -8.07
CA GLY A 256 -16.71 4.33 -8.97
C GLY A 256 -15.48 5.01 -8.39
N ARG A 257 -14.54 5.38 -9.26
CA ARG A 257 -13.34 6.13 -8.87
C ARG A 257 -13.71 7.54 -8.44
N ARG A 258 -12.96 8.05 -7.47
CA ARG A 258 -13.08 9.42 -6.95
C ARG A 258 -11.70 10.05 -6.84
N THR A 259 -11.65 11.38 -6.85
CA THR A 259 -10.43 12.14 -6.59
C THR A 259 -10.06 12.04 -5.10
N ARG A 260 -8.87 12.50 -4.75
CA ARG A 260 -8.39 12.51 -3.37
C ARG A 260 -9.29 13.37 -2.47
N GLU A 261 -9.69 14.53 -2.98
CA GLU A 261 -10.57 15.49 -2.31
C GLU A 261 -11.98 14.90 -2.10
N GLU A 262 -12.53 14.21 -3.10
CA GLU A 262 -13.82 13.53 -2.99
C GLU A 262 -13.77 12.38 -1.97
N ILE A 263 -12.66 11.62 -1.94
CA ILE A 263 -12.45 10.57 -0.95
C ILE A 263 -12.36 11.16 0.47
N ALA A 264 -11.60 12.24 0.64
CA ALA A 264 -11.48 12.93 1.93
C ALA A 264 -12.85 13.39 2.45
N LYS A 265 -13.70 13.96 1.59
CA LYS A 265 -15.07 14.35 1.94
C LYS A 265 -15.93 13.16 2.38
N VAL A 266 -15.82 12.02 1.71
CA VAL A 266 -16.58 10.81 2.10
C VAL A 266 -16.04 10.26 3.42
N LEU A 267 -14.73 10.26 3.64
CA LEU A 267 -14.13 9.82 4.90
C LEU A 267 -14.53 10.75 6.05
N SER A 268 -14.51 12.07 5.87
CA SER A 268 -14.90 13.01 6.94
C SER A 268 -16.35 12.86 7.38
N SER A 269 -17.23 12.36 6.50
CA SER A 269 -18.65 12.08 6.77
C SER A 269 -18.95 10.62 7.09
N GLY A 270 -17.93 9.78 7.17
CA GLY A 270 -18.06 8.36 7.49
C GLY A 270 -18.03 8.10 9.00
N ASP A 271 -18.54 6.94 9.41
CA ASP A 271 -18.55 6.48 10.81
C ASP A 271 -17.59 5.33 11.06
N VAL A 272 -17.43 4.42 10.09
CA VAL A 272 -16.55 3.26 10.20
C VAL A 272 -15.90 2.95 8.86
N PHE A 273 -14.59 2.80 8.85
CA PHE A 273 -13.86 2.34 7.67
C PHE A 273 -13.62 0.83 7.71
N ILE A 274 -13.83 0.14 6.58
CA ILE A 274 -13.74 -1.31 6.50
C ILE A 274 -12.67 -1.73 5.48
N ALA A 275 -11.61 -2.40 5.94
CA ALA A 275 -10.50 -2.95 5.16
C ALA A 275 -10.37 -4.47 5.34
N PRO A 276 -11.29 -5.30 4.82
CA PRO A 276 -11.37 -6.71 5.16
C PRO A 276 -10.42 -7.60 4.36
N ALA A 277 -9.65 -7.03 3.43
CA ALA A 277 -8.78 -7.77 2.53
C ALA A 277 -7.74 -8.59 3.31
N PRO A 278 -7.67 -9.92 3.11
CA PRO A 278 -6.78 -10.78 3.90
C PRO A 278 -5.29 -10.58 3.57
N ARG A 279 -4.99 -10.00 2.40
CA ARG A 279 -3.63 -9.70 1.92
C ARG A 279 -3.48 -8.22 1.66
N GLU A 280 -3.71 -7.41 2.69
CA GLU A 280 -3.41 -5.99 2.64
C GLU A 280 -1.98 -5.77 3.11
N SER A 281 -1.10 -5.34 2.18
CA SER A 281 0.32 -5.19 2.47
C SER A 281 0.63 -4.02 3.39
N PHE A 282 -0.10 -2.92 3.28
CA PHE A 282 0.02 -1.76 4.16
C PHE A 282 -1.36 -1.22 4.52
N GLY A 283 -2.16 -0.84 3.53
CA GLY A 283 -3.49 -0.29 3.74
C GLY A 283 -3.51 1.23 3.72
N ILE A 284 -3.01 1.85 2.64
CA ILE A 284 -3.00 3.31 2.49
C ILE A 284 -4.38 3.90 2.77
N ALA A 285 -5.44 3.36 2.17
CA ALA A 285 -6.80 3.84 2.38
C ALA A 285 -7.28 3.71 3.85
N ALA A 286 -6.79 2.70 4.58
CA ALA A 286 -7.07 2.58 6.02
C ALA A 286 -6.30 3.62 6.84
N LEU A 287 -5.08 3.99 6.41
CA LEU A 287 -4.32 5.06 7.02
C LEU A 287 -4.97 6.43 6.76
N GLU A 288 -5.44 6.67 5.53
CA GLU A 288 -6.21 7.85 5.16
C GLU A 288 -7.47 7.99 6.01
N ALA A 289 -8.22 6.90 6.17
CA ALA A 289 -9.42 6.86 7.01
C ALA A 289 -9.12 7.12 8.49
N ARG A 290 -8.03 6.52 9.01
CA ARG A 290 -7.60 6.79 10.39
C ARG A 290 -7.18 8.25 10.59
N ALA A 291 -6.48 8.84 9.61
CA ALA A 291 -6.11 10.26 9.64
C ALA A 291 -7.35 11.17 9.58
N ALA A 292 -8.40 10.77 8.85
CA ALA A 292 -9.69 11.44 8.84
C ALA A 292 -10.51 11.24 10.15
N GLY A 293 -10.03 10.42 11.08
CA GLY A 293 -10.65 10.20 12.39
C GLY A 293 -11.57 8.99 12.46
N LEU A 294 -11.71 8.17 11.40
CA LEU A 294 -12.62 7.03 11.42
C LEU A 294 -12.05 5.85 12.23
N PRO A 295 -12.89 5.17 13.02
CA PRO A 295 -12.60 3.82 13.50
C PRO A 295 -12.35 2.87 12.32
N VAL A 296 -11.24 2.12 12.36
CA VAL A 296 -10.85 1.19 11.29
C VAL A 296 -11.15 -0.25 11.67
N VAL A 297 -11.88 -0.99 10.81
CA VAL A 297 -12.03 -2.45 10.94
C VAL A 297 -11.19 -3.15 9.89
N ALA A 298 -10.22 -3.94 10.33
CA ALA A 298 -9.29 -4.61 9.43
C ALA A 298 -8.83 -5.98 9.96
N ARG A 299 -8.10 -6.70 9.11
CA ARG A 299 -7.44 -7.95 9.51
C ARG A 299 -6.22 -7.68 10.39
N SER A 300 -6.12 -8.37 11.52
CA SER A 300 -4.94 -8.29 12.41
C SER A 300 -3.66 -8.86 11.78
N GLN A 301 -3.78 -9.68 10.72
CA GLN A 301 -2.66 -10.25 9.99
C GLN A 301 -2.26 -9.41 8.76
N SER A 302 -2.81 -8.21 8.61
CA SER A 302 -2.51 -7.27 7.51
C SER A 302 -1.55 -6.17 7.97
N GLY A 303 -1.02 -5.41 7.02
CA GLY A 303 -0.18 -4.26 7.32
C GLY A 303 -0.90 -3.12 8.06
N VAL A 304 -2.23 -3.14 8.12
CA VAL A 304 -3.03 -2.16 8.89
C VAL A 304 -2.74 -2.27 10.40
N ALA A 305 -2.37 -3.46 10.89
CA ALA A 305 -2.01 -3.67 12.29
C ALA A 305 -0.74 -2.92 12.74
N ASP A 306 0.06 -2.39 11.83
CA ASP A 306 1.24 -1.58 12.17
C ASP A 306 0.86 -0.16 12.63
N PHE A 307 -0.36 0.31 12.33
CA PHE A 307 -0.82 1.67 12.66
C PHE A 307 -2.25 1.73 13.23
N VAL A 308 -2.89 0.60 13.45
CA VAL A 308 -4.18 0.50 14.14
C VAL A 308 -4.04 -0.50 15.27
N LYS A 309 -4.16 -0.05 16.52
CA LYS A 309 -4.22 -0.88 17.70
C LYS A 309 -5.68 -1.26 17.97
N HIS A 310 -5.89 -2.55 18.27
CA HIS A 310 -7.21 -3.07 18.57
C HIS A 310 -7.79 -2.42 19.84
N GLY A 311 -8.97 -1.81 19.72
CA GLY A 311 -9.67 -1.16 20.82
C GLY A 311 -9.34 0.34 21.01
N GLU A 312 -8.26 0.85 20.41
CA GLU A 312 -7.88 2.27 20.47
C GLU A 312 -8.24 3.02 19.19
N GLU A 313 -7.66 2.63 18.05
CA GLU A 313 -7.89 3.29 16.75
C GLU A 313 -8.89 2.55 15.86
N GLY A 314 -9.32 1.37 16.29
CA GLY A 314 -10.25 0.54 15.55
C GLY A 314 -10.38 -0.86 16.13
N LEU A 315 -11.02 -1.76 15.40
CA LEU A 315 -11.18 -3.15 15.80
C LEU A 315 -10.54 -4.08 14.77
N LEU A 316 -9.59 -4.90 15.21
CA LEU A 316 -8.91 -5.87 14.37
C LEU A 316 -9.46 -7.27 14.60
N GLY A 317 -9.73 -8.01 13.50
CA GLY A 317 -10.22 -9.38 13.54
C GLY A 317 -9.32 -10.38 12.82
N ARG A 318 -9.27 -11.63 13.26
CA ARG A 318 -8.50 -12.72 12.62
C ARG A 318 -9.32 -13.49 11.59
N SER A 319 -10.60 -13.65 11.83
CA SER A 319 -11.55 -14.39 10.99
C SER A 319 -12.52 -13.46 10.25
N PHE A 320 -13.35 -14.02 9.39
CA PHE A 320 -14.45 -13.28 8.77
C PHE A 320 -15.50 -12.87 9.82
N ASP A 321 -15.81 -13.77 10.73
CA ASP A 321 -16.81 -13.52 11.77
C ASP A 321 -16.35 -12.48 12.79
N ASP A 322 -15.05 -12.43 13.12
CA ASP A 322 -14.50 -11.36 13.96
C ASP A 322 -14.69 -9.98 13.31
N LEU A 323 -14.48 -9.89 11.98
CA LEU A 323 -14.69 -8.63 11.26
C LEU A 323 -16.18 -8.23 11.23
N VAL A 324 -17.06 -9.19 11.02
CA VAL A 324 -18.52 -8.94 11.11
C VAL A 324 -18.89 -8.46 12.51
N ALA A 325 -18.42 -9.15 13.56
CA ALA A 325 -18.67 -8.76 14.94
C ALA A 325 -18.12 -7.35 15.27
N ALA A 326 -16.92 -7.04 14.77
CA ALA A 326 -16.31 -5.72 14.94
C ALA A 326 -17.14 -4.60 14.30
N VAL A 327 -17.61 -4.79 13.06
CA VAL A 327 -18.47 -3.80 12.39
C VAL A 327 -19.83 -3.68 13.09
N VAL A 328 -20.45 -4.80 13.47
CA VAL A 328 -21.72 -4.79 14.24
C VAL A 328 -21.54 -4.00 15.54
N ARG A 329 -20.46 -4.28 16.29
CA ARG A 329 -20.18 -3.58 17.55
C ARG A 329 -20.03 -2.08 17.35
N LEU A 330 -19.25 -1.63 16.35
CA LEU A 330 -19.10 -0.19 16.06
C LEU A 330 -20.41 0.44 15.52
N ALA A 331 -21.25 -0.31 14.83
CA ALA A 331 -22.52 0.18 14.33
C ALA A 331 -23.55 0.36 15.45
N THR A 332 -23.57 -0.55 16.45
CA THR A 332 -24.59 -0.57 17.51
C THR A 332 -24.17 0.15 18.79
N ASP A 333 -22.86 0.32 19.03
CA ASP A 333 -22.30 1.00 20.19
C ASP A 333 -21.78 2.40 19.80
N ALA A 334 -22.67 3.39 19.86
CA ALA A 334 -22.36 4.78 19.53
C ALA A 334 -21.29 5.37 20.46
N SER A 335 -21.27 4.95 21.75
CA SER A 335 -20.29 5.42 22.73
C SER A 335 -18.88 4.96 22.36
N LEU A 336 -18.72 3.65 22.07
CA LEU A 336 -17.44 3.10 21.60
C LEU A 336 -16.99 3.76 20.29
N ARG A 337 -17.91 3.89 19.32
CA ARG A 337 -17.61 4.53 18.03
C ARG A 337 -17.13 5.97 18.22
N GLY A 338 -17.84 6.75 19.03
CA GLY A 338 -17.47 8.12 19.37
C GLY A 338 -16.15 8.24 20.10
N ALA A 339 -15.86 7.36 21.06
CA ALA A 339 -14.61 7.34 21.79
C ALA A 339 -13.41 7.06 20.87
N VAL A 340 -13.52 6.08 19.97
CA VAL A 340 -12.47 5.76 18.98
C VAL A 340 -12.28 6.89 17.97
N THR A 341 -13.38 7.52 17.52
CA THR A 341 -13.30 8.69 16.63
C THR A 341 -12.61 9.87 17.30
N ALA A 342 -12.96 10.18 18.54
CA ALA A 342 -12.33 11.25 19.32
C ALA A 342 -10.82 10.98 19.51
N HIS A 343 -10.47 9.73 19.86
CA HIS A 343 -9.07 9.32 19.98
C HIS A 343 -8.31 9.51 18.66
N ASN A 344 -8.86 9.02 17.54
CA ASN A 344 -8.22 9.11 16.23
C ASN A 344 -7.99 10.56 15.77
N ARG A 345 -8.92 11.46 16.07
CA ARG A 345 -8.80 12.89 15.77
C ARG A 345 -7.73 13.57 16.65
N ALA A 346 -7.67 13.19 17.93
CA ALA A 346 -6.68 13.74 18.86
C ALA A 346 -5.26 13.20 18.61
N THR A 347 -5.12 12.03 18.01
CA THR A 347 -3.82 11.34 17.81
C THR A 347 -3.60 10.99 16.33
N PRO A 348 -3.29 11.95 15.44
CA PRO A 348 -2.99 11.64 14.04
C PRO A 348 -1.91 10.56 13.91
N PRO A 349 -1.99 9.67 12.91
CA PRO A 349 -1.05 8.57 12.77
C PRO A 349 0.37 9.09 12.47
N ALA A 350 1.35 8.72 13.30
CA ALA A 350 2.76 8.99 13.01
C ALA A 350 3.29 8.05 11.91
N ALA A 351 2.78 6.82 11.85
CA ALA A 351 3.12 5.86 10.80
C ALA A 351 2.75 6.42 9.42
N GLY A 352 3.68 6.30 8.48
CA GLY A 352 3.51 6.83 7.13
C GLY A 352 3.82 8.32 6.98
N SER A 353 4.21 9.04 8.02
CA SER A 353 4.68 10.42 7.86
C SER A 353 5.96 10.47 7.01
N TRP A 354 6.01 11.40 6.06
CA TRP A 354 7.15 11.49 5.13
C TRP A 354 8.51 11.65 5.82
N PRO A 355 8.66 12.44 6.90
CA PRO A 355 9.95 12.52 7.62
C PRO A 355 10.45 11.15 8.09
N LEU A 356 9.59 10.34 8.70
CA LEU A 356 9.96 8.99 9.17
C LEU A 356 10.26 8.03 8.02
N VAL A 357 9.51 8.13 6.91
CA VAL A 357 9.73 7.30 5.72
C VAL A 357 11.07 7.63 5.06
N LEU A 358 11.39 8.91 4.89
CA LEU A 358 12.66 9.37 4.32
C LEU A 358 13.84 8.93 5.19
N GLU A 359 13.77 9.15 6.51
CA GLU A 359 14.78 8.69 7.46
C GLU A 359 14.97 7.16 7.41
N GLY A 360 13.87 6.40 7.29
CA GLY A 360 13.89 4.95 7.11
C GLY A 360 14.65 4.53 5.86
N PHE A 361 14.40 5.19 4.72
CA PHE A 361 15.13 4.91 3.48
C PHE A 361 16.58 5.38 3.54
N ASP A 362 16.88 6.51 4.15
CA ASP A 362 18.26 6.99 4.29
C ASP A 362 19.13 5.99 5.07
N ARG A 363 18.59 5.38 6.14
CA ARG A 363 19.27 4.28 6.84
C ARG A 363 19.50 3.06 5.93
N CYS A 364 18.51 2.68 5.14
CA CYS A 364 18.64 1.58 4.18
C CYS A 364 19.64 1.90 3.07
N TYR A 365 19.70 3.14 2.60
CA TYR A 365 20.70 3.58 1.60
C TYR A 365 22.13 3.55 2.15
N ALA A 366 22.33 4.01 3.38
CA ALA A 366 23.63 3.92 4.05
C ALA A 366 24.09 2.47 4.18
N GLU A 367 23.24 1.58 4.68
CA GLU A 367 23.56 0.15 4.80
C GLU A 367 23.84 -0.51 3.44
N ALA A 368 23.08 -0.18 2.39
CA ALA A 368 23.33 -0.70 1.05
C ALA A 368 24.70 -0.26 0.49
N ARG A 369 25.12 0.96 0.79
CA ARG A 369 26.46 1.48 0.42
C ARG A 369 27.56 0.72 1.15
N ASP A 370 27.40 0.44 2.43
CA ASP A 370 28.37 -0.33 3.21
C ASP A 370 28.48 -1.78 2.71
N LEU A 371 27.34 -2.42 2.36
CA LEU A 371 27.34 -3.76 1.78
C LEU A 371 28.00 -3.80 0.41
N ALA A 372 27.77 -2.80 -0.44
CA ALA A 372 28.41 -2.69 -1.74
C ALA A 372 29.94 -2.50 -1.60
N ALA A 373 30.41 -1.66 -0.68
CA ALA A 373 31.81 -1.45 -0.40
C ALA A 373 32.52 -2.75 0.04
N ARG A 374 31.93 -3.51 0.97
CA ARG A 374 32.44 -4.81 1.42
C ARG A 374 32.53 -5.84 0.30
N ARG A 375 31.57 -5.86 -0.62
CA ARG A 375 31.58 -6.76 -1.78
C ARG A 375 32.76 -6.47 -2.71
N TRP A 376 33.14 -5.19 -2.89
CA TRP A 376 34.26 -4.78 -3.70
C TRP A 376 35.63 -5.20 -3.09
N THR A 377 35.75 -5.12 -1.77
CA THR A 377 36.97 -5.57 -1.07
C THR A 377 37.14 -7.09 -1.06
N ALA A 378 36.03 -7.86 -1.03
CA ALA A 378 36.09 -9.32 -1.06
C ALA A 378 36.30 -9.92 -2.47
N ALA A 379 36.15 -9.11 -3.53
CA ALA A 379 36.35 -9.54 -4.93
C ALA A 379 37.73 -9.20 -5.48
N ARG A 380 38.58 -8.50 -4.72
CA ARG A 380 40.01 -8.25 -4.97
C ARG A 380 40.87 -9.21 -4.19
#